data_3ded619c165497b154517e215e4b94f4
#
_entry.id   3ded619c165497b154517e215e4b94f4
#
_cell.length_a   1.000
_cell.length_b   1.000
_cell.length_c   1.000
_cell.angle_alpha   90.00
_cell.angle_beta   90.00
_cell.angle_gamma   90.00
#
_symmetry.space_group_name_H-M   'P 1'
#
loop_
_entity.id
_entity.type
_entity.pdbx_description
1 polymer ?
#
loop_
_entity_poly.entity_id
_entity_poly.type
_entity_poly.pdbx_seq_one_letter_code
_entity_poly.pdbx_strand_id
1 'polypeptide(L)'
;SRANYYFNKQQICYAVDDKVMIDMNTLIVPTLKTYDDVQIQDTIDKRRWKMLPMAGFDDLVGEAEYLRFDIARQTVTTVEQDYLDSTWSPLEQNMTAQETELSKLPEKSWDRSFYRAILDYAAKHADEIAAHTKGTLKPADKKKLEEQKKAAAKELLAQLKREQQTKK
;
A
#
# COMPACT_ATOMS: atom_id res chain seq x y z
N SER A 1 21.56 -6.76 -7.39
CA SER A 1 20.64 -6.33 -6.34
C SER A 1 19.28 -7.00 -6.50
N ARG A 2 18.52 -7.09 -5.42
CA ARG A 2 17.18 -7.71 -5.40
C ARG A 2 16.10 -6.66 -5.60
N ALA A 3 15.04 -7.04 -6.31
CA ALA A 3 13.80 -6.28 -6.30
C ALA A 3 13.12 -6.43 -4.95
N ASN A 4 12.68 -5.33 -4.36
CA ASN A 4 11.94 -5.32 -3.11
C ASN A 4 10.76 -4.37 -3.20
N TYR A 5 9.66 -4.76 -2.55
CA TYR A 5 8.43 -3.97 -2.51
C TYR A 5 8.15 -3.56 -1.07
N TYR A 6 7.86 -2.29 -0.87
CA TYR A 6 7.61 -1.72 0.46
C TYR A 6 6.36 -0.84 0.43
N PHE A 7 5.61 -0.85 1.50
CA PHE A 7 4.59 0.16 1.74
C PHE A 7 4.80 0.83 3.10
N ASN A 8 4.47 2.11 3.18
CA ASN A 8 4.74 2.89 4.38
C ASN A 8 3.58 2.75 5.38
N LYS A 9 3.78 1.94 6.41
CA LYS A 9 2.79 1.66 7.46
C LYS A 9 2.42 2.89 8.29
N GLN A 10 3.26 3.91 8.30
CA GLN A 10 3.02 5.14 9.05
C GLN A 10 2.29 6.19 8.23
N GLN A 11 2.35 6.09 6.91
CA GLN A 11 1.71 7.03 5.99
C GLN A 11 0.44 6.48 5.33
N ILE A 12 0.17 5.18 5.50
CA ILE A 12 -1.07 4.60 5.03
C ILE A 12 -2.25 5.26 5.75
N CYS A 13 -3.26 5.69 5.00
CA CYS A 13 -4.43 6.34 5.56
C CYS A 13 -5.67 6.01 4.73
N TYR A 14 -6.83 6.38 5.24
CA TYR A 14 -8.06 6.35 4.47
C TYR A 14 -8.26 7.66 3.73
N ALA A 15 -9.04 7.64 2.65
CA ALA A 15 -9.52 8.86 2.03
C ALA A 15 -10.52 9.58 2.94
N VAL A 16 -10.65 10.88 2.75
CA VAL A 16 -11.67 11.68 3.41
C VAL A 16 -12.53 12.35 2.34
N ASP A 17 -13.81 12.56 2.64
CA ASP A 17 -14.71 13.28 1.74
C ASP A 17 -14.58 14.79 1.92
N ASP A 18 -15.40 15.56 1.19
CA ASP A 18 -15.41 17.03 1.23
C ASP A 18 -15.88 17.60 2.59
N LYS A 19 -16.52 16.78 3.43
CA LYS A 19 -16.91 17.11 4.81
C LYS A 19 -15.93 16.61 5.84
N VAL A 20 -14.72 16.19 5.40
CA VAL A 20 -13.64 15.64 6.24
C VAL A 20 -14.07 14.37 6.98
N MET A 21 -15.07 13.65 6.44
CA MET A 21 -15.46 12.33 6.96
C MET A 21 -14.60 11.24 6.35
N ILE A 22 -14.11 10.33 7.20
CA ILE A 22 -13.26 9.23 6.79
C ILE A 22 -14.05 8.20 5.99
N ASP A 23 -13.52 7.82 4.83
CA ASP A 23 -14.04 6.72 4.00
C ASP A 23 -13.16 5.49 4.20
N MET A 24 -13.59 4.58 5.05
CA MET A 24 -12.84 3.36 5.38
C MET A 24 -12.84 2.31 4.25
N ASN A 25 -13.57 2.55 3.17
CA ASN A 25 -13.50 1.69 1.98
C ASN A 25 -12.38 2.10 1.02
N THR A 26 -11.85 3.31 1.15
CA THR A 26 -10.82 3.83 0.25
C THR A 26 -9.51 4.02 0.99
N LEU A 27 -8.52 3.20 0.63
CA LEU A 27 -7.22 3.18 1.27
C LEU A 27 -6.19 3.87 0.40
N ILE A 28 -5.39 4.77 0.97
CA ILE A 28 -4.34 5.51 0.28
C ILE A 28 -3.00 5.04 0.81
N VAL A 29 -2.15 4.53 -0.09
CA VAL A 29 -0.91 3.84 0.29
C VAL A 29 0.26 4.31 -0.54
N PRO A 30 1.21 5.05 0.04
CA PRO A 30 2.50 5.30 -0.59
C PRO A 30 3.33 4.01 -0.59
N THR A 31 3.91 3.68 -1.74
CA THR A 31 4.73 2.49 -1.91
C THR A 31 6.07 2.80 -2.55
N LEU A 32 7.01 1.88 -2.39
CA LEU A 32 8.34 1.96 -2.97
C LEU A 32 8.71 0.59 -3.52
N LYS A 33 9.23 0.56 -4.74
CA LYS A 33 9.81 -0.64 -5.35
C LYS A 33 11.24 -0.35 -5.72
N THR A 34 12.16 -1.15 -5.22
CA THR A 34 13.55 -1.14 -5.69
C THR A 34 13.69 -2.10 -6.86
N TYR A 35 14.49 -1.72 -7.84
CA TYR A 35 14.66 -2.51 -9.06
C TYR A 35 15.91 -3.39 -8.98
N ASP A 36 15.82 -4.57 -9.55
CA ASP A 36 17.02 -5.35 -9.89
C ASP A 36 17.63 -4.85 -11.21
N ASP A 37 18.76 -5.41 -11.59
CA ASP A 37 19.47 -4.98 -12.79
C ASP A 37 18.66 -5.22 -14.07
N VAL A 38 17.87 -6.29 -14.10
CA VAL A 38 17.00 -6.60 -15.24
C VAL A 38 15.90 -5.56 -15.39
N GLN A 39 15.27 -5.16 -14.27
CA GLN A 39 14.22 -4.15 -14.29
C GLN A 39 14.75 -2.77 -14.67
N ILE A 40 15.95 -2.41 -14.20
CA ILE A 40 16.62 -1.16 -14.57
C ILE A 40 16.86 -1.15 -16.09
N GLN A 41 17.48 -2.22 -16.61
CA GLN A 41 17.80 -2.30 -18.03
C GLN A 41 16.55 -2.29 -18.90
N ASP A 42 15.52 -3.02 -18.49
CA ASP A 42 14.23 -3.06 -19.21
C ASP A 42 13.59 -1.66 -19.27
N THR A 43 13.60 -0.93 -18.18
CA THR A 43 13.08 0.45 -18.13
C THR A 43 13.85 1.36 -19.06
N ILE A 44 15.18 1.29 -19.04
CA ILE A 44 16.06 2.09 -19.91
C ILE A 44 15.81 1.76 -21.37
N ASP A 45 15.72 0.48 -21.72
CA ASP A 45 15.50 0.06 -23.11
C ASP A 45 14.13 0.54 -23.63
N LYS A 46 13.09 0.42 -22.82
CA LYS A 46 11.75 0.91 -23.18
C LYS A 46 11.73 2.42 -23.37
N ARG A 47 12.42 3.18 -22.54
CA ARG A 47 12.50 4.63 -22.66
C ARG A 47 13.21 5.04 -23.94
N ARG A 48 14.32 4.37 -24.27
CA ARG A 48 15.05 4.62 -25.53
C ARG A 48 14.20 4.31 -26.73
N TRP A 49 13.52 3.18 -26.71
CA TRP A 49 12.60 2.77 -27.77
C TRP A 49 11.50 3.81 -28.00
N LYS A 50 10.96 4.38 -26.93
CA LYS A 50 9.91 5.40 -26.98
C LYS A 50 10.44 6.81 -27.18
N MET A 51 11.75 6.98 -27.32
CA MET A 51 12.41 8.29 -27.42
C MET A 51 12.08 9.23 -26.26
N LEU A 52 11.94 8.70 -25.05
CA LEU A 52 11.70 9.48 -23.85
C LEU A 52 13.00 10.09 -23.31
N PRO A 53 12.92 11.19 -22.53
CA PRO A 53 14.11 11.79 -21.93
C PRO A 53 14.88 10.80 -21.07
N MET A 54 16.22 10.82 -21.19
CA MET A 54 17.11 9.89 -20.49
C MET A 54 17.97 10.55 -19.41
N ALA A 55 17.88 11.86 -19.23
CA ALA A 55 18.69 12.58 -18.26
C ALA A 55 18.46 12.05 -16.84
N GLY A 56 19.54 11.63 -16.16
CA GLY A 56 19.49 11.08 -14.82
C GLY A 56 19.14 9.61 -14.71
N PHE A 57 18.69 8.95 -15.78
CA PHE A 57 18.27 7.55 -15.73
C PHE A 57 19.42 6.56 -15.66
N ASP A 58 20.67 6.99 -15.81
CA ASP A 58 21.86 6.21 -15.46
C ASP A 58 21.96 5.93 -13.96
N ASP A 59 21.26 6.70 -13.14
CA ASP A 59 21.18 6.54 -11.68
C ASP A 59 19.83 6.00 -11.20
N LEU A 60 19.04 5.42 -12.08
CA LEU A 60 17.73 4.82 -11.74
C LEU A 60 17.91 3.66 -10.76
N VAL A 61 17.17 3.68 -9.64
CA VAL A 61 17.21 2.59 -8.64
C VAL A 61 15.85 1.96 -8.36
N GLY A 62 14.76 2.62 -8.71
CA GLY A 62 13.43 2.10 -8.41
C GLY A 62 12.33 3.09 -8.74
N GLU A 63 11.17 2.86 -8.15
CA GLU A 63 9.99 3.71 -8.33
C GLU A 63 9.19 3.87 -7.05
N ALA A 64 8.52 4.99 -6.91
CA ALA A 64 7.45 5.17 -5.95
C ALA A 64 6.13 5.06 -6.69
N GLU A 65 5.17 4.37 -6.10
CA GLU A 65 3.80 4.35 -6.61
C GLU A 65 2.85 4.76 -5.48
N TYR A 66 1.92 5.66 -5.80
CA TYR A 66 0.89 6.11 -4.88
C TYR A 66 -0.40 5.41 -5.26
N LEU A 67 -0.85 4.51 -4.38
CA LEU A 67 -1.94 3.59 -4.65
C LEU A 67 -3.22 4.02 -3.94
N ARG A 68 -4.34 3.80 -4.60
CA ARG A 68 -5.68 3.99 -4.04
C ARG A 68 -6.46 2.70 -4.20
N PHE A 69 -6.79 2.07 -3.07
CA PHE A 69 -7.57 0.82 -3.07
C PHE A 69 -9.04 1.11 -2.84
N ASP A 70 -9.89 0.41 -3.58
CA ASP A 70 -11.29 0.22 -3.25
C ASP A 70 -11.40 -1.16 -2.60
N ILE A 71 -11.58 -1.19 -1.28
CA ILE A 71 -11.51 -2.43 -0.50
C ILE A 71 -12.64 -3.38 -0.87
N ALA A 72 -13.86 -2.89 -0.98
CA ALA A 72 -15.04 -3.71 -1.29
C ALA A 72 -14.94 -4.32 -2.69
N ARG A 73 -14.50 -3.53 -3.68
CA ARG A 73 -14.35 -3.98 -5.06
C ARG A 73 -13.07 -4.76 -5.32
N GLN A 74 -12.13 -4.78 -4.39
CA GLN A 74 -10.82 -5.40 -4.55
C GLN A 74 -10.10 -4.89 -5.80
N THR A 75 -10.09 -3.57 -5.97
CA THR A 75 -9.38 -2.90 -7.04
C THR A 75 -8.32 -1.96 -6.47
N VAL A 76 -7.28 -1.72 -7.25
CA VAL A 76 -6.24 -0.74 -6.93
C VAL A 76 -6.02 0.17 -8.12
N THR A 77 -5.97 1.48 -7.86
CA THR A 77 -5.64 2.50 -8.86
C THR A 77 -4.27 3.08 -8.53
N THR A 78 -3.36 3.07 -9.48
CA THR A 78 -2.10 3.81 -9.36
C THR A 78 -2.39 5.25 -9.78
N VAL A 79 -2.30 6.20 -8.84
CA VAL A 79 -2.61 7.61 -9.13
C VAL A 79 -1.38 8.42 -9.50
N GLU A 80 -0.20 7.98 -9.08
CA GLU A 80 1.08 8.58 -9.45
C GLU A 80 2.16 7.51 -9.41
N GLN A 81 3.12 7.60 -10.35
CA GLN A 81 4.29 6.74 -10.42
C GLN A 81 5.51 7.65 -10.65
N ASP A 82 6.51 7.55 -9.78
CA ASP A 82 7.73 8.33 -9.88
C ASP A 82 8.91 7.39 -10.06
N TYR A 83 9.72 7.62 -11.08
CA TYR A 83 11.04 6.98 -11.16
C TYR A 83 12.00 7.68 -10.20
N LEU A 84 12.81 6.91 -9.48
CA LEU A 84 13.68 7.43 -8.42
C LEU A 84 15.16 7.17 -8.71
N ASP A 85 15.99 8.15 -8.37
CA ASP A 85 17.45 8.01 -8.39
C ASP A 85 17.99 7.45 -7.05
N SER A 86 19.31 7.30 -6.96
CA SER A 86 19.97 6.72 -5.77
C SER A 86 19.83 7.58 -4.50
N THR A 87 19.42 8.83 -4.62
CA THR A 87 19.10 9.72 -3.49
C THR A 87 17.61 9.66 -3.13
N TRP A 88 16.84 8.80 -3.80
CA TRP A 88 15.38 8.67 -3.67
C TRP A 88 14.64 9.92 -4.12
N SER A 89 15.26 10.72 -4.98
CA SER A 89 14.63 11.89 -5.61
C SER A 89 13.97 11.49 -6.92
N PRO A 90 12.83 12.11 -7.28
CA PRO A 90 12.15 11.77 -8.53
C PRO A 90 12.94 12.23 -9.75
N LEU A 91 13.20 11.29 -10.66
CA LEU A 91 13.70 11.57 -12.01
C LEU A 91 12.58 12.02 -12.92
N GLU A 92 11.40 11.47 -12.73
CA GLU A 92 10.20 11.77 -13.51
C GLU A 92 8.99 11.39 -12.68
N GLN A 93 7.99 12.29 -12.64
CA GLN A 93 6.74 12.08 -11.91
C GLN A 93 5.62 11.92 -12.94
N ASN A 94 4.94 10.78 -12.92
CA ASN A 94 3.89 10.44 -13.87
C ASN A 94 2.55 10.34 -13.15
N MET A 95 1.64 11.25 -13.47
CA MET A 95 0.26 11.15 -13.04
C MET A 95 -0.45 10.12 -13.90
N THR A 96 -1.21 9.25 -13.27
CA THR A 96 -1.89 8.14 -13.95
C THR A 96 -3.21 7.84 -13.26
N ALA A 97 -4.04 7.02 -13.87
CA ALA A 97 -5.31 6.56 -13.30
C ALA A 97 -5.55 5.10 -13.69
N GLN A 98 -4.47 4.32 -13.78
CA GLN A 98 -4.55 2.91 -14.17
C GLN A 98 -5.15 2.09 -13.02
N GLU A 99 -6.33 1.50 -13.27
CA GLU A 99 -7.01 0.61 -12.34
C GLU A 99 -6.69 -0.85 -12.66
N THR A 100 -6.46 -1.63 -11.62
CA THR A 100 -6.21 -3.06 -11.70
C THR A 100 -7.18 -3.79 -10.78
N GLU A 101 -7.85 -4.83 -11.29
CA GLU A 101 -8.63 -5.74 -10.46
C GLU A 101 -7.70 -6.83 -9.92
N LEU A 102 -7.67 -7.01 -8.60
CA LEU A 102 -6.76 -7.98 -7.98
C LEU A 102 -7.02 -9.41 -8.47
N SER A 103 -8.28 -9.79 -8.67
CA SER A 103 -8.66 -11.13 -9.13
C SER A 103 -8.14 -11.46 -10.54
N LYS A 104 -7.82 -10.45 -11.34
CA LYS A 104 -7.29 -10.63 -12.70
C LYS A 104 -5.77 -10.76 -12.75
N LEU A 105 -5.10 -10.50 -11.65
CA LEU A 105 -3.65 -10.70 -11.57
C LEU A 105 -3.34 -12.19 -11.37
N PRO A 106 -2.26 -12.71 -11.98
CA PRO A 106 -1.85 -14.09 -11.73
C PRO A 106 -1.59 -14.34 -10.25
N GLU A 107 -1.98 -15.50 -9.73
CA GLU A 107 -1.82 -15.85 -8.31
C GLU A 107 -0.38 -15.75 -7.83
N LYS A 108 0.57 -16.08 -8.68
CA LYS A 108 2.01 -16.07 -8.37
C LYS A 108 2.68 -14.74 -8.69
N SER A 109 1.93 -13.71 -9.11
CA SER A 109 2.53 -12.41 -9.38
C SER A 109 2.96 -11.72 -8.09
N TRP A 110 4.08 -11.03 -8.15
CA TRP A 110 4.59 -10.22 -7.04
C TRP A 110 3.63 -9.09 -6.69
N ASP A 111 3.01 -8.47 -7.69
CA ASP A 111 2.04 -7.40 -7.51
C ASP A 111 0.82 -7.88 -6.73
N ARG A 112 0.27 -9.04 -7.08
CA ARG A 112 -0.88 -9.60 -6.37
C ARG A 112 -0.55 -9.88 -4.90
N SER A 113 0.60 -10.51 -4.64
CA SER A 113 1.06 -10.79 -3.27
C SER A 113 1.27 -9.51 -2.48
N PHE A 114 1.82 -8.49 -3.10
CA PHE A 114 2.06 -7.20 -2.48
C PHE A 114 0.76 -6.48 -2.13
N TYR A 115 -0.17 -6.39 -3.08
CA TYR A 115 -1.48 -5.77 -2.84
C TYR A 115 -2.27 -6.52 -1.78
N ARG A 116 -2.21 -7.85 -1.79
CA ARG A 116 -2.85 -8.67 -0.78
C ARG A 116 -2.26 -8.41 0.61
N ALA A 117 -0.94 -8.28 0.72
CA ALA A 117 -0.27 -7.95 1.97
C ALA A 117 -0.72 -6.58 2.53
N ILE A 118 -0.88 -5.60 1.65
CA ILE A 118 -1.39 -4.27 2.04
C ILE A 118 -2.81 -4.37 2.59
N LEU A 119 -3.70 -5.08 1.89
CA LEU A 119 -5.09 -5.26 2.32
C LEU A 119 -5.20 -6.05 3.63
N ASP A 120 -4.38 -7.08 3.80
CA ASP A 120 -4.33 -7.86 5.04
C ASP A 120 -3.86 -7.00 6.22
N TYR A 121 -2.84 -6.18 6.00
CA TYR A 121 -2.39 -5.22 7.01
C TYR A 121 -3.51 -4.25 7.38
N ALA A 122 -4.19 -3.68 6.39
CA ALA A 122 -5.28 -2.74 6.62
C ALA A 122 -6.44 -3.36 7.41
N ALA A 123 -6.76 -4.61 7.14
CA ALA A 123 -7.82 -5.33 7.87
C ALA A 123 -7.47 -5.53 9.35
N LYS A 124 -6.19 -5.75 9.67
CA LYS A 124 -5.71 -5.97 11.04
C LYS A 124 -5.45 -4.68 11.82
N HIS A 125 -5.18 -3.57 11.13
CA HIS A 125 -4.75 -2.31 11.73
C HIS A 125 -5.66 -1.14 11.37
N ALA A 126 -6.95 -1.41 11.17
CA ALA A 126 -7.93 -0.40 10.76
C ALA A 126 -8.01 0.77 11.74
N ASP A 127 -7.89 0.52 13.04
CA ASP A 127 -7.89 1.54 14.07
C ASP A 127 -6.66 2.46 13.99
N GLU A 128 -5.48 1.89 13.75
CA GLU A 128 -4.24 2.67 13.58
C GLU A 128 -4.29 3.53 12.32
N ILE A 129 -4.81 2.96 11.23
CA ILE A 129 -4.95 3.68 9.96
C ILE A 129 -5.94 4.83 10.11
N ALA A 130 -7.06 4.61 10.79
CA ALA A 130 -8.03 5.66 11.09
C ALA A 130 -7.39 6.77 11.94
N ALA A 131 -6.54 6.41 12.91
CA ALA A 131 -5.84 7.38 13.75
C ALA A 131 -4.82 8.22 12.96
N HIS A 132 -4.23 7.67 11.90
CA HIS A 132 -3.33 8.41 11.00
C HIS A 132 -4.11 9.30 10.01
N THR A 133 -5.39 9.05 9.83
CA THR A 133 -6.22 9.78 8.87
C THR A 133 -6.72 11.08 9.48
N LYS A 134 -6.49 12.19 8.81
CA LYS A 134 -6.96 13.51 9.25
C LYS A 134 -8.41 13.70 8.86
N GLY A 135 -9.31 13.24 9.72
CA GLY A 135 -10.74 13.33 9.46
C GLY A 135 -11.54 12.81 10.63
N THR A 136 -12.86 12.80 10.45
CA THR A 136 -13.81 12.37 11.46
C THR A 136 -14.38 11.01 11.08
N LEU A 137 -14.38 10.06 12.03
CA LEU A 137 -15.03 8.77 11.83
C LEU A 137 -16.54 8.90 11.83
N LYS A 138 -17.20 8.21 10.91
CA LYS A 138 -18.64 8.05 10.93
C LYS A 138 -19.05 7.25 12.16
N PRO A 139 -20.19 7.56 12.79
CA PRO A 139 -20.63 6.85 14.02
C PRO A 139 -20.68 5.33 13.88
N ALA A 140 -21.13 4.81 12.73
CA ALA A 140 -21.18 3.37 12.46
C ALA A 140 -19.78 2.76 12.41
N ASP A 141 -18.81 3.44 11.81
CA ASP A 141 -17.43 3.00 11.70
C ASP A 141 -16.73 3.03 13.06
N LYS A 142 -16.98 4.06 13.86
CA LYS A 142 -16.45 4.17 15.22
C LYS A 142 -16.93 3.00 16.08
N LYS A 143 -18.20 2.66 16.02
CA LYS A 143 -18.76 1.51 16.74
C LYS A 143 -18.13 0.20 16.29
N LYS A 144 -17.95 0.01 14.99
CA LYS A 144 -17.34 -1.18 14.40
C LYS A 144 -15.89 -1.35 14.87
N LEU A 145 -15.12 -0.27 14.90
CA LEU A 145 -13.73 -0.30 15.40
C LEU A 145 -13.66 -0.63 16.89
N GLU A 146 -14.56 -0.09 17.70
CA GLU A 146 -14.63 -0.40 19.12
C GLU A 146 -14.95 -1.88 19.36
N GLU A 147 -15.87 -2.45 18.59
CA GLU A 147 -16.20 -3.87 18.67
C GLU A 147 -15.02 -4.75 18.23
N GLN A 148 -14.29 -4.36 17.19
CA GLN A 148 -13.10 -5.07 16.74
C GLN A 148 -11.99 -5.05 17.81
N LYS A 149 -11.78 -3.92 18.49
CA LYS A 149 -10.82 -3.80 19.59
C LYS A 149 -11.18 -4.71 20.77
N LYS A 150 -12.45 -4.76 21.13
CA LYS A 150 -12.93 -5.63 22.21
C LYS A 150 -12.72 -7.11 21.87
N ALA A 151 -13.03 -7.50 20.62
CA ALA A 151 -12.83 -8.86 20.16
C ALA A 151 -11.34 -9.25 20.16
N ALA A 152 -10.46 -8.33 19.71
CA ALA A 152 -9.02 -8.55 19.71
C ALA A 152 -8.46 -8.67 21.13
N ALA A 153 -8.91 -7.83 22.06
CA ALA A 153 -8.51 -7.90 23.48
C ALA A 153 -8.94 -9.21 24.13
N LYS A 154 -10.17 -9.64 23.85
CA LYS A 154 -10.70 -10.91 24.36
C LYS A 154 -9.91 -12.10 23.83
N GLU A 155 -9.58 -12.12 22.56
CA GLU A 155 -8.77 -13.17 21.94
C GLU A 155 -7.35 -13.20 22.51
N LEU A 156 -6.75 -12.04 22.72
CA LEU A 156 -5.42 -11.94 23.33
C LEU A 156 -5.42 -12.50 24.76
N LEU A 157 -6.42 -12.16 25.55
CA LEU A 157 -6.57 -12.70 26.92
C LEU A 157 -6.74 -14.21 26.91
N ALA A 158 -7.55 -14.75 26.00
CA ALA A 158 -7.73 -16.19 25.85
C ALA A 158 -6.43 -16.89 25.48
N GLN A 159 -5.63 -16.29 24.59
CA GLN A 159 -4.33 -16.80 24.18
C GLN A 159 -3.33 -16.81 25.34
N LEU A 160 -3.28 -15.73 26.12
CA LEU A 160 -2.40 -15.63 27.29
C LEU A 160 -2.77 -16.68 28.36
N LYS A 161 -4.04 -16.93 28.58
CA LYS A 161 -4.49 -17.98 29.48
C LYS A 161 -4.07 -19.37 29.00
N ARG A 162 -4.18 -19.65 27.72
CA ARG A 162 -3.71 -20.92 27.13
C ARG A 162 -2.20 -21.11 27.33
N GLU A 163 -1.41 -20.08 27.13
CA GLU A 163 0.04 -20.11 27.33
C GLU A 163 0.41 -20.38 28.80
N GLN A 164 -0.30 -19.79 29.75
CA GLN A 164 -0.07 -20.05 31.17
C GLN A 164 -0.38 -21.50 31.57
N GLN A 165 -1.40 -22.10 30.97
CA GLN A 165 -1.76 -23.50 31.25
C GLN A 165 -0.72 -24.47 30.69
N THR A 166 -0.07 -24.16 29.58
CA THR A 166 0.97 -25.02 28.96
C THR A 166 2.31 -24.96 29.72
N LYS A 167 2.53 -23.94 30.56
CA LYS A 167 3.76 -23.78 31.36
C LYS A 167 3.70 -24.49 32.74
N LYS A 168 2.60 -25.09 33.09
CA LYS A 168 2.45 -25.82 34.35
C LYS A 168 2.86 -27.29 34.21
#